data_e994b643fcc0181cc138de3b20e97860
#
_entry.id   e994b643fcc0181cc138de3b20e97860
#
_cell.length_a   1.000
_cell.length_b   1.000
_cell.length_c   1.000
_cell.angle_alpha   90.00
_cell.angle_beta   90.00
_cell.angle_gamma   90.00
#
_symmetry.space_group_name_H-M   'P 1'
#
loop_
_entity.id
_entity.type
_entity.pdbx_description
1 polymer ?
#
loop_
_entity_poly.entity_id
_entity_poly.type
_entity_poly.pdbx_seq_one_letter_code
_entity_poly.pdbx_strand_id
1 'polypeptide(L)' 'MEKIIDFIWWIFAIMVLPLEGYFIMDCIAKNNFDFNFWVVTIIYILVCIIVGARLYLVTTGRDN' A
#
# COMPACT_ATOMS: atom_id res chain seq x y z
N MET A 1 -4.55 -19.02 -13.44
CA MET A 1 -3.47 -18.05 -13.49
C MET A 1 -3.79 -16.75 -12.75
N GLU A 2 -5.04 -16.28 -12.84
CA GLU A 2 -5.41 -15.06 -12.18
C GLU A 2 -5.24 -15.14 -10.66
N LYS A 3 -5.50 -16.32 -10.09
CA LYS A 3 -5.34 -16.50 -8.65
C LYS A 3 -3.90 -16.37 -8.20
N ILE A 4 -2.97 -16.82 -9.04
CA ILE A 4 -1.55 -16.71 -8.72
C ILE A 4 -1.12 -15.24 -8.73
N ILE A 5 -1.58 -14.49 -9.72
CA ILE A 5 -1.27 -13.07 -9.82
C ILE A 5 -1.85 -12.33 -8.63
N ASP A 6 -3.10 -12.63 -8.26
CA ASP A 6 -3.73 -12.01 -7.09
C ASP A 6 -2.97 -12.34 -5.81
N PHE A 7 -2.56 -13.60 -5.67
CA PHE A 7 -1.82 -14.02 -4.48
C PHE A 7 -0.50 -13.25 -4.36
N ILE A 8 0.24 -13.14 -5.47
CA ILE A 8 1.50 -12.40 -5.48
C ILE A 8 1.26 -10.94 -5.17
N TRP A 9 0.20 -10.37 -5.73
CA TRP A 9 -0.16 -8.98 -5.50
C TRP A 9 -0.46 -8.71 -4.02
N TRP A 10 -1.21 -9.60 -3.39
CA TRP A 10 -1.53 -9.48 -1.97
C TRP A 10 -0.29 -9.57 -1.09
N ILE A 11 0.60 -10.51 -1.40
CA ILE A 11 1.85 -10.66 -0.65
C ILE A 11 2.67 -9.37 -0.78
N PHE A 12 2.76 -8.85 -2.00
CA PHE A 12 3.51 -7.61 -2.24
C PHE A 12 2.92 -6.45 -1.43
N ALA A 13 1.61 -6.31 -1.47
CA ALA A 13 0.95 -5.24 -0.74
C ALA A 13 1.16 -5.36 0.77
N ILE A 14 1.03 -6.58 1.29
CA ILE A 14 1.21 -6.81 2.72
C ILE A 14 2.65 -6.50 3.16
N MET A 15 3.63 -6.77 2.30
CA MET A 15 5.01 -6.46 2.63
C MET A 15 5.34 -4.97 2.49
N VAL A 16 4.80 -4.34 1.46
CA VAL A 16 5.10 -2.93 1.19
C VAL A 16 4.46 -2.00 2.22
N LEU A 17 3.22 -2.29 2.61
CA LEU A 17 2.50 -1.41 3.53
C LEU A 17 3.24 -1.18 4.86
N PRO A 18 3.67 -2.23 5.57
CA PRO A 18 4.40 -2.00 6.83
C PRO A 18 5.75 -1.33 6.63
N LEU A 19 6.45 -1.66 5.54
CA LEU A 19 7.76 -1.06 5.29
C LEU A 19 7.63 0.44 5.03
N GLU A 20 6.70 0.85 4.19
CA GLU A 20 6.48 2.27 3.91
C GLU A 20 5.96 3.00 5.15
N GLY A 21 5.06 2.37 5.89
CA GLY A 21 4.56 2.95 7.11
C GLY A 21 5.67 3.19 8.13
N TYR A 22 6.58 2.24 8.28
CA TYR A 22 7.71 2.39 9.17
C TYR A 22 8.61 3.55 8.72
N PHE A 23 8.85 3.64 7.42
CA PHE A 23 9.68 4.72 6.88
C PHE A 23 9.05 6.09 7.17
N ILE A 24 7.74 6.20 6.97
CA ILE A 24 7.03 7.46 7.20
C ILE A 24 7.12 7.85 8.68
N MET A 25 6.89 6.90 9.58
CA MET A 25 6.98 7.17 11.01
C MET A 25 8.39 7.57 11.42
N ASP A 26 9.40 6.95 10.85
CA ASP A 26 10.78 7.31 11.13
C ASP A 26 11.08 8.73 10.68
N CYS A 27 10.60 9.11 9.51
CA CYS A 27 10.78 10.48 9.02
C CYS A 27 10.08 11.49 9.92
N ILE A 28 8.90 11.18 10.41
CA ILE A 28 8.17 12.05 11.31
C ILE A 28 8.94 12.19 12.64
N ALA A 29 9.45 11.09 13.16
CA ALA A 29 10.19 11.09 14.42
C ALA A 29 11.46 11.94 14.33
N LYS A 30 12.09 11.95 13.15
CA LYS A 30 13.31 12.71 12.93
C LYS A 30 13.04 14.12 12.42
N ASN A 31 11.78 14.49 12.20
CA ASN A 31 11.39 15.77 11.60
C ASN A 31 12.07 15.97 10.24
N ASN A 32 12.22 14.90 9.48
CA ASN A 32 12.90 14.94 8.20
C ASN A 32 11.86 14.88 7.08
N PHE A 33 11.33 16.05 6.71
CA PHE A 33 10.28 16.16 5.70
C PHE A 33 10.88 16.54 4.36
N ASP A 34 11.70 15.63 3.82
CA ASP A 34 12.35 15.83 2.55
C ASP A 34 11.45 15.48 1.37
N PHE A 35 11.95 15.74 0.17
CA PHE A 35 11.27 15.34 -1.04
C PHE A 35 10.95 13.85 -1.04
N ASN A 36 11.88 13.03 -0.57
CA ASN A 36 11.66 11.59 -0.49
C ASN A 36 10.47 11.25 0.41
N PHE A 37 10.33 11.97 1.54
CA PHE A 37 9.21 11.76 2.43
C PHE A 37 7.88 11.98 1.70
N TRP A 38 7.80 13.07 0.94
CA TRP A 38 6.57 13.39 0.21
C TRP A 38 6.26 12.34 -0.86
N VAL A 39 7.29 11.90 -1.59
CA VAL A 39 7.11 10.89 -2.63
C VAL A 39 6.62 9.58 -2.02
N VAL A 40 7.24 9.14 -0.94
CA VAL A 40 6.85 7.89 -0.29
C VAL A 40 5.43 8.00 0.27
N THR A 41 5.08 9.15 0.85
CA THR A 41 3.74 9.35 1.39
C THR A 41 2.69 9.27 0.29
N ILE A 42 2.94 9.91 -0.85
CA ILE A 42 1.99 9.87 -1.97
C ILE A 42 1.84 8.43 -2.47
N ILE A 43 2.93 7.72 -2.63
CA ILE A 43 2.89 6.33 -3.07
C ILE A 43 2.11 5.47 -2.07
N TYR A 44 2.34 5.70 -0.78
CA TYR A 44 1.64 4.96 0.26
C TYR A 44 0.14 5.18 0.20
N ILE A 45 -0.28 6.42 0.02
CA ILE A 45 -1.69 6.76 -0.09
C ILE A 45 -2.31 6.07 -1.31
N LEU A 46 -1.62 6.12 -2.45
CA LEU A 46 -2.10 5.46 -3.66
C LEU A 46 -2.25 3.95 -3.46
N VAL A 47 -1.27 3.32 -2.84
CA VAL A 47 -1.32 1.90 -2.57
C VAL A 47 -2.49 1.57 -1.64
N CYS A 48 -2.71 2.38 -0.61
CA CYS A 48 -3.83 2.18 0.29
C CYS A 48 -5.16 2.27 -0.43
N ILE A 49 -5.30 3.24 -1.33
CA ILE A 49 -6.53 3.39 -2.10
C ILE A 49 -6.77 2.17 -2.98
N ILE A 50 -5.73 1.71 -3.67
CA ILE A 50 -5.84 0.55 -4.55
C ILE A 50 -6.21 -0.70 -3.74
N VAL A 51 -5.53 -0.92 -2.62
CA VAL A 51 -5.81 -2.08 -1.77
C VAL A 51 -7.23 -2.02 -1.22
N GLY A 52 -7.65 -0.85 -0.75
CA GLY A 52 -9.00 -0.68 -0.23
C GLY A 52 -10.07 -0.92 -1.27
N ALA A 53 -9.87 -0.39 -2.48
CA ALA A 53 -10.81 -0.59 -3.57
C ALA A 53 -10.93 -2.07 -3.93
N ARG A 54 -9.78 -2.77 -3.96
CA ARG A 54 -9.79 -4.19 -4.29
C ARG A 54 -10.47 -5.01 -3.21
N LEU A 55 -10.23 -4.68 -1.95
CA LEU A 55 -10.92 -5.33 -0.85
C LEU A 55 -12.43 -5.12 -0.94
N TYR A 56 -12.84 -3.91 -1.25
CA TYR A 56 -14.25 -3.59 -1.40
C TYR A 56 -14.90 -4.45 -2.47
N LEU A 57 -14.27 -4.55 -3.64
CA LEU A 57 -14.81 -5.35 -4.74
C LEU A 57 -14.90 -6.82 -4.38
N VAL A 58 -13.88 -7.35 -3.73
CA VAL A 58 -13.88 -8.75 -3.33
C VAL A 58 -14.96 -9.02 -2.27
N THR A 59 -15.11 -8.09 -1.32
CA THR A 59 -16.08 -8.25 -0.24
C THR A 59 -17.50 -8.20 -0.76
N THR A 60 -17.78 -7.31 -1.72
CA THR A 60 -19.13 -7.19 -2.27
C THR A 60 -19.43 -8.26 -3.32
N GLY A 61 -18.45 -9.03 -3.72
CA GLY A 61 -18.65 -10.09 -4.68
C GLY A 61 -18.87 -9.60 -6.11
N ARG A 62 -18.53 -8.36 -6.38
CA ARG A 62 -18.69 -7.80 -7.73
C ARG A 62 -17.52 -8.10 -8.65
N ASP A 63 -16.51 -8.72 -8.12
CA ASP A 63 -15.32 -9.05 -8.89
C ASP A 63 -15.53 -10.36 -9.62
N ASN A 64 -16.34 -10.32 -10.65
CA ASN A 64 -16.61 -11.49 -11.47
C ASN A 64 -16.00 -11.34 -12.84
#